data_1e3350605c0d0a085d036cc398dfc8b6
#
_entry.id   1e3350605c0d0a085d036cc398dfc8b6
#
_cell.length_a   1.000
_cell.length_b   1.000
_cell.length_c   1.000
_cell.angle_alpha   90.00
_cell.angle_beta   90.00
_cell.angle_gamma   90.00
#
_symmetry.space_group_name_H-M   'P 1'
#
loop_
_entity.id
_entity.type
_entity.pdbx_description
1 polymer ?
#
loop_
_entity_poly.entity_id
_entity_poly.type
_entity_poly.pdbx_seq_one_letter_code
_entity_poly.pdbx_strand_id
1 'polypeptide(L)'
;FCLSRGLGDVYKRQQYGGQSITLSHLAPFVDVSRQKFRSEVKEEFKAIGIELDEEKINALAEERLKKEITKGVQTIQYQVVTLMTTNGQAPFITVFMYLNEVPEGRLRDDLAMIIEETLKQRMKGVKNEKGVYITPAFPKLIYALQENNIEPDSQYYYLTELAARCSAKRLVPDYISEKVMKELKVDQNGNGQCYPSMGCRSFLTPYIDENGKPKYYGRFNQGVVTINLVDVACSSKRDMNKFWQIFDERLDLCYRALMCRHERLKGTPSDVAPILWQHGALARLKKGETIDKLLYGGYSTISLGYAGLYECVKYMLSLIHISEPT
;
A
#
# COMPACT_ATOMS: atom_id res chain seq x y z
N PHE A 1 -4.52 -0.46 21.62
CA PHE A 1 -5.45 -1.59 21.40
C PHE A 1 -6.03 -1.59 19.99
N CYS A 2 -6.49 -0.46 19.45
CA CYS A 2 -7.02 -0.39 18.08
C CYS A 2 -5.91 -0.52 17.01
N LEU A 3 -4.76 0.09 17.23
CA LEU A 3 -3.57 -0.10 16.40
C LEU A 3 -3.08 -1.56 16.44
N SER A 4 -3.15 -2.24 17.59
CA SER A 4 -2.79 -3.66 17.73
C SER A 4 -3.77 -4.59 17.01
N ARG A 5 -5.06 -4.25 16.91
CA ARG A 5 -6.04 -5.00 16.10
C ARG A 5 -5.77 -4.84 14.59
N GLY A 6 -5.50 -3.62 14.13
CA GLY A 6 -5.08 -3.38 12.75
C GLY A 6 -3.82 -4.15 12.38
N LEU A 7 -2.85 -4.23 13.31
CA LEU A 7 -1.64 -5.04 13.18
C LEU A 7 -1.92 -6.55 13.15
N GLY A 8 -2.86 -7.03 13.96
CA GLY A 8 -3.26 -8.43 13.95
C GLY A 8 -3.80 -8.86 12.58
N ASP A 9 -4.55 -7.99 11.89
CA ASP A 9 -5.04 -8.24 10.55
C ASP A 9 -3.92 -8.20 9.51
N VAL A 10 -3.00 -7.25 9.60
CA VAL A 10 -1.81 -7.17 8.74
C VAL A 10 -0.95 -8.42 8.91
N TYR A 11 -0.68 -8.84 10.14
CA TYR A 11 0.07 -10.06 10.45
C TYR A 11 -0.54 -11.32 9.83
N LYS A 12 -1.84 -11.50 10.00
CA LYS A 12 -2.55 -12.66 9.45
C LYS A 12 -2.54 -12.69 7.93
N ARG A 13 -2.61 -11.52 7.28
CA ARG A 13 -2.59 -11.40 5.81
C ARG A 13 -1.20 -11.66 5.22
N GLN A 14 -0.13 -11.34 5.93
CA GLN A 14 1.26 -11.51 5.46
C GLN A 14 1.64 -12.95 5.15
N GLN A 15 0.98 -13.92 5.75
CA GLN A 15 1.22 -15.34 5.48
C GLN A 15 0.95 -15.73 4.02
N TYR A 16 0.20 -14.91 3.28
CA TYR A 16 -0.30 -15.21 1.94
C TYR A 16 0.26 -14.28 0.83
N GLY A 17 1.29 -13.51 1.10
CA GLY A 17 1.97 -12.67 0.09
C GLY A 17 1.97 -11.18 0.40
N GLY A 18 2.35 -10.37 -0.60
CA GLY A 18 2.42 -8.92 -0.50
C GLY A 18 1.07 -8.26 -0.25
N GLN A 19 1.04 -7.27 0.62
CA GLN A 19 -0.19 -6.57 1.03
C GLN A 19 -0.02 -5.07 0.87
N SER A 20 -1.06 -4.41 0.35
CA SER A 20 -1.19 -2.95 0.43
C SER A 20 -2.29 -2.59 1.40
N ILE A 21 -1.99 -1.70 2.31
CA ILE A 21 -2.90 -1.19 3.33
C ILE A 21 -2.94 0.34 3.27
N THR A 22 -4.03 0.91 3.74
CA THR A 22 -4.15 2.35 3.89
C THR A 22 -4.22 2.75 5.36
N LEU A 23 -3.69 3.91 5.69
CA LEU A 23 -3.76 4.47 7.05
C LEU A 23 -5.15 5.03 7.38
N SER A 24 -5.99 5.28 6.39
CA SER A 24 -7.35 5.80 6.58
C SER A 24 -8.20 4.92 7.49
N HIS A 25 -8.00 3.61 7.48
CA HIS A 25 -8.68 2.68 8.37
C HIS A 25 -8.35 2.87 9.85
N LEU A 26 -7.24 3.54 10.18
CA LEU A 26 -6.83 3.84 11.55
C LEU A 26 -7.40 5.17 12.05
N ALA A 27 -7.73 6.09 11.16
CA ALA A 27 -8.18 7.44 11.51
C ALA A 27 -9.40 7.47 12.46
N PRO A 28 -10.46 6.65 12.29
CA PRO A 28 -11.60 6.65 13.19
C PRO A 28 -11.25 6.28 14.64
N PHE A 29 -10.19 5.51 14.83
CA PHE A 29 -9.76 5.07 16.16
C PHE A 29 -8.98 6.14 16.93
N VAL A 30 -8.49 7.18 16.24
CA VAL A 30 -7.82 8.31 16.89
C VAL A 30 -8.80 9.04 17.82
N ASP A 31 -10.03 9.27 17.38
CA ASP A 31 -11.03 9.91 18.22
C ASP A 31 -11.45 9.03 19.41
N VAL A 32 -11.53 7.72 19.22
CA VAL A 32 -11.79 6.78 20.34
C VAL A 32 -10.70 6.91 21.41
N SER A 33 -9.43 6.93 21.01
CA SER A 33 -8.31 7.14 21.95
C SER A 33 -8.36 8.52 22.61
N ARG A 34 -8.73 9.55 21.85
CA ARG A 34 -8.89 10.93 22.37
C ARG A 34 -9.94 11.01 23.45
N GLN A 35 -11.12 10.43 23.23
CA GLN A 35 -12.20 10.42 24.22
C GLN A 35 -11.79 9.64 25.48
N LYS A 36 -11.10 8.52 25.30
CA LYS A 36 -10.53 7.76 26.42
C LYS A 36 -9.58 8.63 27.26
N PHE A 37 -8.62 9.31 26.64
CA PHE A 37 -7.67 10.16 27.38
C PHE A 37 -8.34 11.36 28.05
N ARG A 38 -9.40 11.92 27.46
CA ARG A 38 -10.19 12.96 28.12
C ARG A 38 -10.85 12.45 29.40
N SER A 39 -11.43 11.26 29.35
CA SER A 39 -12.04 10.64 30.55
C SER A 39 -10.99 10.34 31.61
N GLU A 40 -9.87 9.75 31.23
CA GLU A 40 -8.76 9.44 32.12
C GLU A 40 -8.22 10.70 32.84
N VAL A 41 -7.98 11.79 32.07
CA VAL A 41 -7.52 13.06 32.63
C VAL A 41 -8.53 13.62 33.64
N LYS A 42 -9.83 13.63 33.31
CA LYS A 42 -10.88 14.09 34.21
C LYS A 42 -10.91 13.30 35.52
N GLU A 43 -10.86 11.98 35.44
CA GLU A 43 -10.89 11.09 36.58
C GLU A 43 -9.64 11.23 37.46
N GLU A 44 -8.45 11.28 36.87
CA GLU A 44 -7.18 11.44 37.59
C GLU A 44 -7.14 12.76 38.41
N PHE A 45 -7.51 13.89 37.79
CA PHE A 45 -7.48 15.18 38.47
C PHE A 45 -8.58 15.32 39.51
N LYS A 46 -9.77 14.77 39.25
CA LYS A 46 -10.84 14.70 40.21
C LYS A 46 -10.45 13.88 41.47
N ALA A 47 -9.72 12.78 41.28
CA ALA A 47 -9.26 11.93 42.37
C ALA A 47 -8.30 12.64 43.34
N ILE A 48 -7.58 13.64 42.87
CA ILE A 48 -6.68 14.48 43.71
C ILE A 48 -7.31 15.83 44.10
N GLY A 49 -8.62 16.01 43.89
CA GLY A 49 -9.36 17.20 44.28
C GLY A 49 -9.11 18.43 43.41
N ILE A 50 -8.61 18.27 42.21
CA ILE A 50 -8.36 19.37 41.24
C ILE A 50 -9.43 19.33 40.16
N GLU A 51 -10.16 20.43 39.98
CA GLU A 51 -11.04 20.63 38.83
C GLU A 51 -10.27 21.35 37.72
N LEU A 52 -10.20 20.71 36.57
CA LEU A 52 -9.63 21.29 35.35
C LEU A 52 -10.74 21.85 34.42
N ASP A 53 -10.45 22.96 33.78
CA ASP A 53 -11.28 23.44 32.69
C ASP A 53 -11.17 22.51 31.47
N GLU A 54 -12.16 22.57 30.58
CA GLU A 54 -12.22 21.71 29.36
C GLU A 54 -11.03 21.95 28.42
N GLU A 55 -10.47 23.16 28.39
CA GLU A 55 -9.33 23.50 27.54
C GLU A 55 -8.07 22.74 28.00
N LYS A 56 -7.80 22.73 29.31
CA LYS A 56 -6.68 21.99 29.89
C LYS A 56 -6.85 20.48 29.74
N ILE A 57 -8.08 19.98 29.93
CA ILE A 57 -8.38 18.56 29.71
C ILE A 57 -8.07 18.18 28.28
N ASN A 58 -8.54 18.98 27.30
CA ASN A 58 -8.27 18.73 25.89
C ASN A 58 -6.78 18.79 25.57
N ALA A 59 -6.05 19.77 26.08
CA ALA A 59 -4.60 19.90 25.85
C ALA A 59 -3.82 18.69 26.36
N LEU A 60 -4.11 18.25 27.58
CA LEU A 60 -3.49 17.06 28.18
C LEU A 60 -3.87 15.77 27.44
N ALA A 61 -5.12 15.64 27.03
CA ALA A 61 -5.59 14.49 26.25
C ALA A 61 -4.91 14.42 24.87
N GLU A 62 -4.77 15.55 24.18
CA GLU A 62 -4.06 15.62 22.88
C GLU A 62 -2.56 15.30 23.04
N GLU A 63 -1.92 15.71 24.12
CA GLU A 63 -0.54 15.34 24.40
C GLU A 63 -0.39 13.81 24.57
N ARG A 64 -1.30 13.19 25.35
CA ARG A 64 -1.33 11.72 25.52
C ARG A 64 -1.61 11.01 24.23
N LEU A 65 -2.54 11.53 23.42
CA LEU A 65 -2.89 11.00 22.12
C LEU A 65 -1.69 11.00 21.16
N LYS A 66 -0.94 12.09 21.07
CA LYS A 66 0.29 12.16 20.26
C LYS A 66 1.31 11.10 20.67
N LYS A 67 1.49 10.89 21.99
CA LYS A 67 2.36 9.83 22.52
C LYS A 67 1.85 8.43 22.14
N GLU A 68 0.54 8.21 22.18
CA GLU A 68 -0.10 6.96 21.77
C GLU A 68 0.12 6.68 20.26
N ILE A 69 -0.13 7.68 19.42
CA ILE A 69 0.10 7.56 17.97
C ILE A 69 1.58 7.24 17.68
N THR A 70 2.50 7.93 18.35
CA THR A 70 3.95 7.67 18.24
C THR A 70 4.29 6.22 18.57
N LYS A 71 3.81 5.72 19.71
CA LYS A 71 4.03 4.33 20.13
C LYS A 71 3.40 3.33 19.16
N GLY A 72 2.18 3.63 18.68
CA GLY A 72 1.47 2.79 17.72
C GLY A 72 2.22 2.67 16.39
N VAL A 73 2.68 3.78 15.83
CA VAL A 73 3.45 3.80 14.57
C VAL A 73 4.81 3.10 14.74
N GLN A 74 5.49 3.30 15.89
CA GLN A 74 6.71 2.57 16.22
C GLN A 74 6.46 1.06 16.28
N THR A 75 5.36 0.64 16.89
CA THR A 75 4.97 -0.78 16.99
C THR A 75 4.73 -1.36 15.60
N ILE A 76 4.01 -0.65 14.71
CA ILE A 76 3.80 -1.08 13.32
C ILE A 76 5.15 -1.28 12.61
N GLN A 77 6.03 -0.28 12.69
CA GLN A 77 7.32 -0.33 12.02
C GLN A 77 8.20 -1.47 12.56
N TYR A 78 8.23 -1.66 13.88
CA TYR A 78 8.97 -2.75 14.52
C TYR A 78 8.43 -4.12 14.13
N GLN A 79 7.12 -4.30 14.19
CA GLN A 79 6.48 -5.58 13.83
C GLN A 79 6.75 -5.97 12.37
N VAL A 80 6.66 -5.02 11.44
CA VAL A 80 6.93 -5.28 10.01
C VAL A 80 8.39 -5.72 9.80
N VAL A 81 9.33 -5.20 10.57
CA VAL A 81 10.76 -5.54 10.45
C VAL A 81 11.11 -6.88 11.10
N THR A 82 10.42 -7.24 12.18
CA THR A 82 10.75 -8.43 12.98
C THR A 82 9.96 -9.68 12.59
N LEU A 83 8.86 -9.51 11.83
CA LEU A 83 8.06 -10.64 11.39
C LEU A 83 8.61 -11.26 10.11
N MET A 84 8.48 -12.57 10.01
CA MET A 84 8.74 -13.34 8.81
C MET A 84 7.45 -14.01 8.34
N THR A 85 7.31 -14.20 7.03
CA THR A 85 6.26 -15.04 6.46
C THR A 85 6.55 -16.51 6.81
N THR A 86 5.55 -17.38 6.64
CA THR A 86 5.71 -18.83 6.81
C THR A 86 6.82 -19.42 5.92
N ASN A 87 7.14 -18.76 4.81
CA ASN A 87 8.20 -19.15 3.87
C ASN A 87 9.57 -18.51 4.22
N GLY A 88 9.71 -17.87 5.37
CA GLY A 88 10.95 -17.23 5.81
C GLY A 88 11.30 -15.93 5.09
N GLN A 89 10.34 -15.31 4.39
CA GLN A 89 10.53 -14.03 3.71
C GLN A 89 10.11 -12.85 4.59
N ALA A 90 10.74 -11.69 4.39
CA ALA A 90 10.28 -10.45 4.99
C ALA A 90 8.88 -10.08 4.44
N PRO A 91 7.99 -9.54 5.29
CA PRO A 91 6.66 -9.13 4.86
C PRO A 91 6.73 -8.03 3.81
N PHE A 92 6.16 -8.25 2.64
CA PHE A 92 6.09 -7.25 1.58
C PHE A 92 4.83 -6.39 1.78
N ILE A 93 4.97 -5.35 2.61
CA ILE A 93 3.86 -4.45 2.95
C ILE A 93 4.08 -3.10 2.30
N THR A 94 3.02 -2.58 1.70
CA THR A 94 2.93 -1.21 1.19
C THR A 94 1.89 -0.46 2.00
N VAL A 95 2.24 0.73 2.47
CA VAL A 95 1.36 1.64 3.21
C VAL A 95 1.04 2.84 2.33
N PHE A 96 -0.24 3.04 2.08
CA PHE A 96 -0.75 4.17 1.30
C PHE A 96 -1.20 5.29 2.22
N MET A 97 -0.66 6.48 1.98
CA MET A 97 -0.92 7.71 2.72
C MET A 97 -1.70 8.67 1.81
N TYR A 98 -3.04 8.66 1.92
CA TYR A 98 -3.94 9.36 1.04
C TYR A 98 -5.03 10.08 1.85
N LEU A 99 -4.97 11.40 1.93
CA LEU A 99 -5.85 12.21 2.77
C LEU A 99 -7.30 12.22 2.27
N ASN A 100 -7.51 12.31 0.94
CA ASN A 100 -8.84 12.35 0.35
C ASN A 100 -9.60 11.00 0.40
N GLU A 101 -9.00 9.98 0.99
CA GLU A 101 -9.67 8.70 1.28
C GLU A 101 -10.69 8.80 2.43
N VAL A 102 -10.58 9.87 3.22
CA VAL A 102 -11.53 10.20 4.29
C VAL A 102 -12.18 11.57 4.05
N PRO A 103 -13.41 11.80 4.56
CA PRO A 103 -14.07 13.10 4.48
C PRO A 103 -13.24 14.22 5.14
N GLU A 104 -13.49 15.43 4.70
CA GLU A 104 -12.90 16.63 5.30
C GLU A 104 -13.29 16.81 6.77
N GLY A 105 -12.48 17.59 7.47
CA GLY A 105 -12.65 17.88 8.87
C GLY A 105 -11.81 16.96 9.77
N ARG A 106 -12.24 16.78 11.01
CA ARG A 106 -11.47 16.13 12.07
C ARG A 106 -10.89 14.75 11.70
N LEU A 107 -11.64 13.95 10.95
CA LEU A 107 -11.16 12.63 10.56
C LEU A 107 -9.95 12.71 9.63
N ARG A 108 -9.92 13.72 8.73
CA ARG A 108 -8.77 13.97 7.86
C ARG A 108 -7.59 14.53 8.65
N ASP A 109 -7.83 15.39 9.63
CA ASP A 109 -6.78 15.89 10.52
C ASP A 109 -6.18 14.74 11.35
N ASP A 110 -7.00 13.82 11.84
CA ASP A 110 -6.56 12.63 12.54
C ASP A 110 -5.73 11.69 11.64
N LEU A 111 -6.12 11.53 10.39
CA LEU A 111 -5.32 10.81 9.39
C LEU A 111 -3.99 11.53 9.14
N ALA A 112 -4.01 12.86 9.02
CA ALA A 112 -2.81 13.66 8.84
C ALA A 112 -1.81 13.48 9.99
N MET A 113 -2.28 13.41 11.25
CA MET A 113 -1.43 13.10 12.41
C MET A 113 -0.75 11.73 12.30
N ILE A 114 -1.47 10.70 11.82
CA ILE A 114 -0.89 9.35 11.63
C ILE A 114 0.16 9.37 10.51
N ILE A 115 -0.13 10.06 9.40
CA ILE A 115 0.80 10.21 8.26
C ILE A 115 2.06 10.94 8.71
N GLU A 116 1.91 12.05 9.41
CA GLU A 116 3.01 12.84 9.96
C GLU A 116 3.95 11.98 10.82
N GLU A 117 3.37 11.25 11.77
CA GLU A 117 4.14 10.39 12.65
C GLU A 117 4.80 9.22 11.89
N THR A 118 4.12 8.65 10.89
CA THR A 118 4.68 7.60 10.03
C THR A 118 5.94 8.08 9.31
N LEU A 119 5.92 9.28 8.75
CA LEU A 119 7.07 9.90 8.10
C LEU A 119 8.20 10.21 9.10
N LYS A 120 7.88 10.75 10.29
CA LYS A 120 8.85 11.00 11.36
C LYS A 120 9.55 9.73 11.82
N GLN A 121 8.80 8.67 12.06
CA GLN A 121 9.36 7.38 12.49
C GLN A 121 10.18 6.73 11.38
N ARG A 122 9.79 6.87 10.12
CA ARG A 122 10.60 6.41 8.98
C ARG A 122 11.94 7.14 8.91
N MET A 123 11.96 8.46 9.09
CA MET A 123 13.21 9.23 9.14
C MET A 123 14.12 8.82 10.29
N LYS A 124 13.54 8.50 11.45
CA LYS A 124 14.25 8.01 12.62
C LYS A 124 14.88 6.64 12.36
N GLY A 125 14.10 5.72 11.78
CA GLY A 125 14.49 4.33 11.56
C GLY A 125 14.21 3.44 12.77
N VAL A 126 14.67 2.20 12.68
CA VAL A 126 14.54 1.19 13.74
C VAL A 126 15.90 0.92 14.36
N LYS A 127 15.95 0.85 15.68
CA LYS A 127 17.17 0.58 16.43
C LYS A 127 17.49 -0.92 16.38
N ASN A 128 18.68 -1.27 15.91
CA ASN A 128 19.14 -2.66 15.89
C ASN A 128 19.71 -3.08 17.26
N GLU A 129 20.15 -4.32 17.39
CA GLU A 129 20.73 -4.88 18.62
C GLU A 129 21.96 -4.13 19.12
N LYS A 130 22.73 -3.53 18.20
CA LYS A 130 23.90 -2.70 18.52
C LYS A 130 23.55 -1.26 18.88
N GLY A 131 22.27 -0.93 18.99
CA GLY A 131 21.81 0.40 19.31
C GLY A 131 21.85 1.41 18.14
N VAL A 132 22.18 0.98 16.93
CA VAL A 132 22.27 1.82 15.75
C VAL A 132 20.92 1.88 15.04
N TYR A 133 20.51 3.08 14.61
CA TYR A 133 19.28 3.25 13.81
C TYR A 133 19.52 2.88 12.36
N ILE A 134 18.79 1.90 11.88
CA ILE A 134 18.80 1.44 10.50
C ILE A 134 17.49 1.82 9.77
N THR A 135 17.57 1.95 8.45
CA THR A 135 16.37 2.16 7.61
C THR A 135 15.75 0.82 7.31
N PRO A 136 14.50 0.56 7.73
CA PRO A 136 13.81 -0.67 7.35
C PRO A 136 13.44 -0.66 5.86
N ALA A 137 13.57 -1.82 5.20
CA ALA A 137 13.14 -1.98 3.81
C ALA A 137 11.60 -1.89 3.69
N PHE A 138 10.87 -2.37 4.70
CA PHE A 138 9.42 -2.37 4.78
C PHE A 138 8.92 -1.71 6.08
N PRO A 139 7.66 -1.22 6.06
CA PRO A 139 6.73 -1.13 4.93
C PRO A 139 7.24 -0.17 3.86
N LYS A 140 6.92 -0.43 2.60
CA LYS A 140 7.02 0.61 1.56
C LYS A 140 5.99 1.69 1.85
N LEU A 141 6.38 2.94 1.67
CA LEU A 141 5.50 4.09 1.86
C LEU A 141 5.17 4.69 0.50
N ILE A 142 3.89 4.95 0.26
CA ILE A 142 3.40 5.67 -0.92
C ILE A 142 2.62 6.88 -0.42
N TYR A 143 3.00 8.06 -0.88
CA TYR A 143 2.37 9.33 -0.54
C TYR A 143 1.61 9.90 -1.74
N ALA A 144 0.32 10.16 -1.57
CA ALA A 144 -0.51 10.76 -2.59
C ALA A 144 -0.37 12.29 -2.59
N LEU A 145 0.01 12.85 -3.74
CA LEU A 145 0.02 14.28 -3.99
C LEU A 145 -1.38 14.71 -4.44
N GLN A 146 -1.96 15.65 -3.71
CA GLN A 146 -3.33 16.12 -3.83
C GLN A 146 -3.38 17.64 -3.79
N GLU A 147 -4.44 18.25 -4.26
CA GLU A 147 -4.60 19.71 -4.26
C GLU A 147 -4.44 20.33 -2.85
N ASN A 148 -4.92 19.63 -1.82
CA ASN A 148 -4.85 20.09 -0.43
C ASN A 148 -3.48 19.89 0.25
N ASN A 149 -2.47 19.37 -0.46
CA ASN A 149 -1.13 19.17 0.10
C ASN A 149 0.03 19.53 -0.83
N ILE A 150 -0.21 20.01 -2.07
CA ILE A 150 0.86 20.36 -3.01
C ILE A 150 1.16 21.86 -3.07
N GLU A 151 0.19 22.72 -2.79
CA GLU A 151 0.38 24.16 -2.81
C GLU A 151 0.89 24.66 -1.45
N PRO A 152 1.84 25.61 -1.43
CA PRO A 152 2.46 26.09 -0.18
C PRO A 152 1.49 26.66 0.87
N ASP A 153 0.35 27.16 0.45
CA ASP A 153 -0.72 27.72 1.29
C ASP A 153 -1.81 26.69 1.64
N SER A 154 -1.70 25.45 1.13
CA SER A 154 -2.67 24.42 1.43
C SER A 154 -2.51 23.85 2.84
N GLN A 155 -3.64 23.46 3.43
CA GLN A 155 -3.72 23.03 4.84
C GLN A 155 -2.71 21.93 5.21
N TYR A 156 -2.42 21.00 4.30
CA TYR A 156 -1.56 19.84 4.58
C TYR A 156 -0.22 19.91 3.83
N TYR A 157 0.19 21.06 3.33
CA TYR A 157 1.47 21.22 2.63
C TYR A 157 2.67 20.78 3.50
N TYR A 158 2.63 21.03 4.81
CA TYR A 158 3.65 20.60 5.74
C TYR A 158 3.94 19.10 5.71
N LEU A 159 2.94 18.26 5.36
CA LEU A 159 3.14 16.81 5.17
C LEU A 159 3.97 16.53 3.91
N THR A 160 3.77 17.28 2.84
CA THR A 160 4.57 17.15 1.61
C THR A 160 6.00 17.58 1.84
N GLU A 161 6.24 18.67 2.57
CA GLU A 161 7.60 19.03 2.99
C GLU A 161 8.25 17.95 3.84
N LEU A 162 7.49 17.38 4.79
CA LEU A 162 7.98 16.29 5.63
C LEU A 162 8.28 15.03 4.82
N ALA A 163 7.42 14.69 3.84
CA ALA A 163 7.62 13.59 2.92
C ALA A 163 8.89 13.81 2.07
N ALA A 164 9.10 15.01 1.54
CA ALA A 164 10.31 15.37 0.80
C ALA A 164 11.58 15.24 1.66
N ARG A 165 11.56 15.71 2.90
CA ARG A 165 12.68 15.52 3.86
C ARG A 165 12.92 14.03 4.16
N CYS A 166 11.84 13.24 4.26
CA CYS A 166 11.93 11.80 4.44
C CYS A 166 12.58 11.13 3.21
N SER A 167 12.18 11.51 2.01
CA SER A 167 12.77 11.00 0.77
C SER A 167 14.24 11.35 0.63
N ALA A 168 14.62 12.58 0.94
CA ALA A 168 16.03 13.01 0.94
C ALA A 168 16.91 12.19 1.91
N LYS A 169 16.34 11.75 3.03
CA LYS A 169 17.07 10.98 4.05
C LYS A 169 17.01 9.47 3.86
N ARG A 170 15.91 8.95 3.34
CA ARG A 170 15.59 7.51 3.37
C ARG A 170 15.14 6.93 2.02
N LEU A 171 15.11 7.72 0.94
CA LEU A 171 14.67 7.34 -0.39
C LEU A 171 13.20 6.83 -0.45
N VAL A 172 12.40 7.21 0.52
CA VAL A 172 10.96 6.93 0.63
C VAL A 172 10.27 8.13 1.29
N PRO A 173 8.96 8.37 1.02
CA PRO A 173 8.00 7.57 0.25
C PRO A 173 8.17 7.68 -1.27
N ASP A 174 7.54 6.74 -1.99
CA ASP A 174 7.19 6.91 -3.40
C ASP A 174 5.99 7.87 -3.51
N TYR A 175 5.90 8.61 -4.62
CA TYR A 175 4.84 9.59 -4.82
C TYR A 175 3.87 9.15 -5.91
N ILE A 176 2.58 9.41 -5.70
CA ILE A 176 1.51 9.21 -6.67
C ILE A 176 0.72 10.50 -6.79
N SER A 177 0.54 11.03 -8.00
CA SER A 177 -0.36 12.14 -8.25
C SER A 177 -1.80 11.65 -8.31
N GLU A 178 -2.65 12.15 -7.42
CA GLU A 178 -4.09 11.87 -7.44
C GLU A 178 -4.72 12.27 -8.78
N LYS A 179 -4.37 13.44 -9.30
CA LYS A 179 -4.86 13.96 -10.57
C LYS A 179 -4.55 12.98 -11.71
N VAL A 180 -3.28 12.62 -11.88
CA VAL A 180 -2.84 11.68 -12.93
C VAL A 180 -3.47 10.30 -12.75
N MET A 181 -3.59 9.83 -11.50
CA MET A 181 -4.26 8.56 -11.24
C MET A 181 -5.72 8.58 -11.67
N LYS A 182 -6.46 9.66 -11.37
CA LYS A 182 -7.85 9.82 -11.78
C LYS A 182 -8.03 9.92 -13.29
N GLU A 183 -7.04 10.44 -14.00
CA GLU A 183 -7.02 10.48 -15.46
C GLU A 183 -6.74 9.11 -16.09
N LEU A 184 -5.82 8.32 -15.50
CA LEU A 184 -5.37 7.05 -16.07
C LEU A 184 -6.15 5.83 -15.59
N LYS A 185 -6.70 5.86 -14.38
CA LYS A 185 -7.41 4.74 -13.76
C LYS A 185 -8.91 4.98 -13.80
N VAL A 186 -9.43 4.98 -15.01
CA VAL A 186 -10.86 5.19 -15.29
C VAL A 186 -11.59 3.85 -15.24
N ASP A 187 -12.77 3.84 -14.62
CA ASP A 187 -13.67 2.70 -14.63
C ASP A 187 -14.47 2.62 -15.95
N GLN A 188 -15.31 1.62 -16.09
CA GLN A 188 -16.16 1.43 -17.28
C GLN A 188 -17.18 2.56 -17.50
N ASN A 189 -17.43 3.41 -16.51
CA ASN A 189 -18.32 4.57 -16.59
C ASN A 189 -17.53 5.88 -16.84
N GLY A 190 -16.22 5.80 -17.00
CA GLY A 190 -15.36 6.96 -17.21
C GLY A 190 -14.97 7.71 -15.94
N ASN A 191 -15.27 7.18 -14.73
CA ASN A 191 -14.91 7.82 -13.48
C ASN A 191 -13.48 7.49 -13.08
N GLY A 192 -12.68 8.51 -12.85
CA GLY A 192 -11.30 8.37 -12.42
C GLY A 192 -11.18 7.95 -10.96
N GLN A 193 -10.20 7.10 -10.66
CA GLN A 193 -10.00 6.50 -9.34
C GLN A 193 -8.55 6.63 -8.88
N CYS A 194 -8.35 6.91 -7.58
CA CYS A 194 -7.06 6.89 -6.93
C CYS A 194 -7.06 5.82 -5.85
N TYR A 195 -6.13 4.86 -5.95
CA TYR A 195 -6.01 3.73 -5.03
C TYR A 195 -4.57 3.22 -4.99
N PRO A 196 -4.16 2.47 -3.95
CA PRO A 196 -2.79 2.00 -3.81
C PRO A 196 -2.41 0.97 -4.87
N SER A 197 -1.14 0.97 -5.26
CA SER A 197 -0.55 -0.14 -5.98
C SER A 197 -0.47 -1.38 -5.10
N MET A 198 -0.52 -2.54 -5.70
CA MET A 198 -0.16 -3.78 -5.04
C MET A 198 1.34 -4.01 -5.19
N GLY A 199 2.01 -4.19 -4.08
CA GLY A 199 3.47 -4.23 -4.07
C GLY A 199 4.08 -2.89 -4.48
N CYS A 200 5.05 -2.91 -5.40
CA CYS A 200 5.80 -1.69 -5.77
C CYS A 200 5.02 -0.77 -6.70
N ARG A 201 4.48 -1.32 -7.80
CA ARG A 201 3.94 -0.52 -8.93
C ARG A 201 2.81 -1.24 -9.68
N SER A 202 2.30 -2.37 -9.19
CA SER A 202 1.22 -3.10 -9.85
C SER A 202 -0.13 -2.53 -9.45
N PHE A 203 -0.76 -1.81 -10.35
CA PHE A 203 -2.12 -1.29 -10.15
C PHE A 203 -3.13 -2.27 -10.73
N LEU A 204 -4.09 -2.68 -9.91
CA LEU A 204 -5.19 -3.51 -10.37
C LEU A 204 -6.11 -2.71 -11.30
N THR A 205 -6.71 -3.36 -12.27
CA THR A 205 -7.71 -2.74 -13.15
C THR A 205 -8.86 -2.14 -12.32
N PRO A 206 -9.36 -0.94 -12.65
CA PRO A 206 -10.53 -0.37 -12.01
C PRO A 206 -11.71 -1.35 -12.02
N TYR A 207 -12.42 -1.42 -10.92
CA TYR A 207 -13.53 -2.37 -10.73
C TYR A 207 -14.70 -1.71 -10.02
N ILE A 208 -15.91 -1.94 -10.54
CA ILE A 208 -17.17 -1.55 -9.90
C ILE A 208 -17.86 -2.83 -9.42
N ASP A 209 -18.26 -2.85 -8.16
CA ASP A 209 -18.93 -3.99 -7.56
C ASP A 209 -20.40 -4.14 -8.06
N GLU A 210 -21.05 -5.21 -7.61
CA GLU A 210 -22.44 -5.52 -7.95
C GLU A 210 -23.46 -4.46 -7.48
N ASN A 211 -23.05 -3.55 -6.58
CA ASN A 211 -23.86 -2.44 -6.10
C ASN A 211 -23.57 -1.12 -6.86
N GLY A 212 -22.78 -1.17 -7.92
CA GLY A 212 -22.39 -0.01 -8.70
C GLY A 212 -21.38 0.90 -8.01
N LYS A 213 -20.70 0.40 -6.96
CA LYS A 213 -19.69 1.18 -6.20
C LYS A 213 -18.28 0.79 -6.59
N PRO A 214 -17.36 1.76 -6.70
CA PRO A 214 -15.97 1.45 -6.94
C PRO A 214 -15.38 0.68 -5.76
N LYS A 215 -14.72 -0.43 -6.06
CA LYS A 215 -14.10 -1.31 -5.07
C LYS A 215 -12.58 -1.16 -5.10
N TYR A 216 -12.03 -0.60 -4.04
CA TYR A 216 -10.58 -0.37 -3.89
C TYR A 216 -9.91 -1.43 -3.03
N TYR A 217 -10.64 -2.04 -2.09
CA TYR A 217 -10.13 -2.99 -1.09
C TYR A 217 -10.69 -4.39 -1.30
N GLY A 218 -10.01 -5.38 -0.72
CA GLY A 218 -10.39 -6.78 -0.82
C GLY A 218 -10.26 -7.32 -2.23
N ARG A 219 -9.32 -6.80 -3.03
CA ARG A 219 -8.96 -7.25 -4.37
C ARG A 219 -7.59 -7.89 -4.37
N PHE A 220 -7.28 -8.71 -5.36
CA PHE A 220 -6.01 -9.40 -5.44
C PHE A 220 -5.52 -9.64 -6.87
N ASN A 221 -4.25 -9.96 -6.99
CA ASN A 221 -3.65 -10.42 -8.24
C ASN A 221 -3.44 -11.94 -8.15
N GLN A 222 -3.91 -12.67 -9.15
CA GLN A 222 -3.81 -14.12 -9.22
C GLN A 222 -2.36 -14.59 -9.51
N GLY A 223 -1.53 -13.71 -10.04
CA GLY A 223 -0.13 -13.96 -10.31
C GLY A 223 0.46 -13.08 -11.38
N VAL A 224 1.78 -13.09 -11.44
CA VAL A 224 2.57 -12.38 -12.43
C VAL A 224 3.43 -13.36 -13.21
N VAL A 225 3.51 -13.19 -14.52
CA VAL A 225 4.50 -13.82 -15.40
C VAL A 225 5.28 -12.70 -16.08
N THR A 226 6.60 -12.81 -16.13
CA THR A 226 7.48 -11.76 -16.63
C THR A 226 8.20 -12.23 -17.89
N ILE A 227 8.04 -11.47 -18.98
CA ILE A 227 8.82 -11.69 -20.19
C ILE A 227 10.23 -11.11 -20.02
N ASN A 228 11.25 -11.89 -20.36
CA ASN A 228 12.64 -11.45 -20.36
C ASN A 228 12.98 -10.86 -21.74
N LEU A 229 12.96 -9.53 -21.86
CA LEU A 229 13.25 -8.83 -23.11
C LEU A 229 14.70 -8.97 -23.54
N VAL A 230 15.63 -9.19 -22.60
CA VAL A 230 17.04 -9.43 -22.93
C VAL A 230 17.21 -10.76 -23.66
N ASP A 231 16.50 -11.81 -23.20
CA ASP A 231 16.49 -13.11 -23.89
C ASP A 231 15.96 -12.99 -25.32
N VAL A 232 14.85 -12.28 -25.51
CA VAL A 232 14.26 -12.01 -26.83
C VAL A 232 15.26 -11.29 -27.73
N ALA A 233 15.88 -10.22 -27.24
CA ALA A 233 16.84 -9.42 -27.98
C ALA A 233 18.09 -10.24 -28.39
N CYS A 234 18.68 -10.95 -27.42
CA CYS A 234 19.87 -11.77 -27.69
C CYS A 234 19.57 -12.92 -28.66
N SER A 235 18.42 -13.58 -28.54
CA SER A 235 17.98 -14.67 -29.40
C SER A 235 17.71 -14.21 -30.82
N SER A 236 17.28 -12.96 -31.02
CA SER A 236 17.06 -12.36 -32.35
C SER A 236 18.36 -12.02 -33.10
N LYS A 237 19.50 -11.94 -32.39
CA LYS A 237 20.80 -11.55 -32.95
C LYS A 237 20.75 -10.19 -33.68
N ARG A 238 20.00 -9.21 -33.14
CA ARG A 238 19.77 -7.86 -33.70
C ARG A 238 18.93 -7.82 -34.99
N ASP A 239 18.31 -8.92 -35.38
CA ASP A 239 17.33 -8.93 -36.47
C ASP A 239 15.97 -8.50 -35.92
N MET A 240 15.45 -7.37 -36.41
CA MET A 240 14.18 -6.80 -35.92
C MET A 240 12.98 -7.68 -36.28
N ASN A 241 12.96 -8.32 -37.42
CA ASN A 241 11.84 -9.20 -37.78
C ASN A 241 11.84 -10.44 -36.91
N LYS A 242 13.01 -11.02 -36.70
CA LYS A 242 13.18 -12.16 -35.77
C LYS A 242 12.91 -11.78 -34.32
N PHE A 243 13.22 -10.54 -33.92
CA PHE A 243 12.90 -10.04 -32.59
C PHE A 243 11.39 -10.09 -32.34
N TRP A 244 10.60 -9.53 -33.24
CA TRP A 244 9.15 -9.50 -33.08
C TRP A 244 8.53 -10.90 -33.14
N GLN A 245 9.03 -11.78 -34.00
CA GLN A 245 8.60 -13.18 -34.04
C GLN A 245 8.85 -13.88 -32.69
N ILE A 246 10.06 -13.78 -32.13
CA ILE A 246 10.40 -14.38 -30.83
C ILE A 246 9.61 -13.72 -29.72
N PHE A 247 9.41 -12.39 -29.77
CA PHE A 247 8.61 -11.67 -28.80
C PHE A 247 7.18 -12.20 -28.75
N ASP A 248 6.52 -12.37 -29.88
CA ASP A 248 5.17 -12.90 -29.96
C ASP A 248 5.10 -14.35 -29.45
N GLU A 249 6.07 -15.18 -29.77
CA GLU A 249 6.16 -16.55 -29.24
C GLU A 249 6.29 -16.54 -27.69
N ARG A 250 7.13 -15.68 -27.12
CA ARG A 250 7.30 -15.54 -25.67
C ARG A 250 6.08 -14.95 -25.02
N LEU A 251 5.41 -14.00 -25.67
CA LEU A 251 4.17 -13.39 -25.19
C LEU A 251 3.05 -14.44 -25.09
N ASP A 252 2.90 -15.29 -26.12
CA ASP A 252 1.93 -16.42 -26.06
C ASP A 252 2.23 -17.38 -24.91
N LEU A 253 3.52 -17.72 -24.71
CA LEU A 253 3.92 -18.53 -23.56
C LEU A 253 3.56 -17.89 -22.22
N CYS A 254 3.79 -16.58 -22.08
CA CYS A 254 3.41 -15.83 -20.87
C CYS A 254 1.89 -15.87 -20.65
N TYR A 255 1.11 -15.65 -21.72
CA TYR A 255 -0.34 -15.74 -21.67
C TYR A 255 -0.81 -17.14 -21.23
N ARG A 256 -0.29 -18.19 -21.84
CA ARG A 256 -0.61 -19.58 -21.48
C ARG A 256 -0.26 -19.90 -20.02
N ALA A 257 0.90 -19.43 -19.56
CA ALA A 257 1.30 -19.59 -18.16
C ALA A 257 0.38 -18.86 -17.18
N LEU A 258 -0.07 -17.64 -17.52
CA LEU A 258 -1.06 -16.89 -16.73
C LEU A 258 -2.42 -17.61 -16.72
N MET A 259 -2.87 -18.12 -17.87
CA MET A 259 -4.12 -18.87 -17.96
C MET A 259 -4.05 -20.19 -17.18
N CYS A 260 -2.90 -20.89 -17.21
CA CYS A 260 -2.70 -22.08 -16.38
C CYS A 260 -2.85 -21.76 -14.88
N ARG A 261 -2.34 -20.63 -14.41
CA ARG A 261 -2.56 -20.19 -13.02
C ARG A 261 -4.03 -19.89 -12.74
N HIS A 262 -4.69 -19.19 -13.63
CA HIS A 262 -6.11 -18.87 -13.50
C HIS A 262 -6.97 -20.14 -13.42
N GLU A 263 -6.77 -21.08 -14.34
CA GLU A 263 -7.46 -22.38 -14.35
C GLU A 263 -7.19 -23.20 -13.08
N ARG A 264 -5.98 -23.12 -12.56
CA ARG A 264 -5.61 -23.83 -11.31
C ARG A 264 -6.35 -23.30 -10.07
N LEU A 265 -6.79 -22.04 -10.09
CA LEU A 265 -7.54 -21.43 -9.00
C LEU A 265 -9.04 -21.77 -9.02
N LYS A 266 -9.58 -22.18 -10.17
CA LYS A 266 -10.97 -22.58 -10.29
C LYS A 266 -11.29 -23.77 -9.39
N GLY A 267 -12.47 -23.74 -8.78
CA GLY A 267 -12.91 -24.78 -7.85
C GLY A 267 -12.19 -24.77 -6.50
N THR A 268 -11.30 -23.82 -6.24
CA THR A 268 -10.63 -23.70 -4.95
C THR A 268 -11.63 -23.37 -3.85
N PRO A 269 -11.77 -24.17 -2.80
CA PRO A 269 -12.67 -23.87 -1.69
C PRO A 269 -12.10 -22.78 -0.79
N SER A 270 -12.97 -22.00 -0.18
CA SER A 270 -12.60 -20.93 0.75
C SER A 270 -11.82 -21.41 1.96
N ASP A 271 -11.89 -22.70 2.28
CA ASP A 271 -11.18 -23.36 3.38
C ASP A 271 -9.67 -23.44 3.19
N VAL A 272 -9.18 -23.30 1.94
CA VAL A 272 -7.73 -23.35 1.64
C VAL A 272 -7.00 -22.18 2.29
N ALA A 273 -7.63 -21.01 2.36
CA ALA A 273 -7.08 -19.83 3.04
C ALA A 273 -8.21 -19.03 3.74
N PRO A 274 -8.72 -19.49 4.88
CA PRO A 274 -9.88 -18.90 5.54
C PRO A 274 -9.73 -17.42 5.85
N ILE A 275 -8.55 -16.97 6.23
CA ILE A 275 -8.28 -15.56 6.53
C ILE A 275 -8.53 -14.68 5.31
N LEU A 276 -8.13 -15.14 4.11
CA LEU A 276 -8.36 -14.41 2.88
C LEU A 276 -9.84 -14.44 2.45
N TRP A 277 -10.44 -15.62 2.47
CA TRP A 277 -11.69 -15.86 1.78
C TRP A 277 -12.92 -15.83 2.67
N GLN A 278 -12.80 -16.17 3.97
CA GLN A 278 -13.94 -16.27 4.91
C GLN A 278 -13.98 -15.12 5.91
N HIS A 279 -12.81 -14.66 6.39
CA HIS A 279 -12.73 -13.70 7.51
C HIS A 279 -12.50 -12.25 7.09
N GLY A 280 -12.68 -11.93 5.81
CA GLY A 280 -12.80 -10.56 5.31
C GLY A 280 -11.50 -9.87 4.92
N ALA A 281 -10.37 -10.61 4.80
CA ALA A 281 -9.17 -10.03 4.22
C ALA A 281 -9.38 -9.65 2.74
N LEU A 282 -9.98 -10.53 1.96
CA LEU A 282 -10.39 -10.31 0.58
C LEU A 282 -11.90 -10.48 0.39
N ALA A 283 -12.50 -11.47 1.01
CA ALA A 283 -13.92 -11.80 0.88
C ALA A 283 -14.50 -12.32 2.20
N ARG A 284 -15.81 -12.55 2.22
CA ARG A 284 -16.57 -13.17 3.31
C ARG A 284 -17.41 -14.32 2.77
N LEU A 285 -16.74 -15.29 2.13
CA LEU A 285 -17.37 -16.51 1.64
C LEU A 285 -17.73 -17.44 2.80
N LYS A 286 -18.75 -18.25 2.57
CA LYS A 286 -19.07 -19.33 3.52
C LYS A 286 -18.02 -20.43 3.45
N LYS A 287 -17.91 -21.22 4.51
CA LYS A 287 -17.07 -22.42 4.54
C LYS A 287 -17.46 -23.37 3.40
N GLY A 288 -16.48 -23.87 2.65
CA GLY A 288 -16.69 -24.75 1.51
C GLY A 288 -17.16 -24.07 0.22
N GLU A 289 -17.51 -22.78 0.23
CA GLU A 289 -17.85 -22.02 -0.98
C GLU A 289 -16.59 -21.81 -1.83
N THR A 290 -16.70 -21.96 -3.17
CA THR A 290 -15.56 -21.76 -4.07
C THR A 290 -15.28 -20.28 -4.30
N ILE A 291 -14.02 -19.95 -4.62
CA ILE A 291 -13.59 -18.59 -4.92
C ILE A 291 -13.88 -18.15 -6.36
N ASP A 292 -14.54 -18.97 -7.16
CA ASP A 292 -14.68 -18.79 -8.60
C ASP A 292 -15.26 -17.43 -8.99
N LYS A 293 -16.28 -16.95 -8.27
CA LYS A 293 -16.87 -15.62 -8.51
C LYS A 293 -15.89 -14.45 -8.28
N LEU A 294 -14.79 -14.69 -7.56
CA LEU A 294 -13.78 -13.67 -7.29
C LEU A 294 -12.66 -13.64 -8.35
N LEU A 295 -12.66 -14.62 -9.27
CA LEU A 295 -11.63 -14.73 -10.32
C LEU A 295 -11.97 -13.88 -11.55
N TYR A 296 -13.20 -13.38 -11.66
CA TYR A 296 -13.73 -12.69 -12.85
C TYR A 296 -14.21 -11.27 -12.57
N GLY A 297 -14.61 -10.58 -13.62
CA GLY A 297 -15.30 -9.29 -13.55
C GLY A 297 -14.45 -8.13 -13.07
N GLY A 298 -13.12 -8.28 -12.99
CA GLY A 298 -12.22 -7.24 -12.46
C GLY A 298 -12.04 -7.27 -10.95
N TYR A 299 -12.68 -8.19 -10.23
CA TYR A 299 -12.46 -8.41 -8.80
C TYR A 299 -11.00 -8.82 -8.52
N SER A 300 -10.44 -9.65 -9.38
CA SER A 300 -9.03 -9.98 -9.40
C SER A 300 -8.43 -9.73 -10.78
N THR A 301 -7.12 -9.70 -10.88
CA THR A 301 -6.37 -9.53 -12.12
C THR A 301 -5.30 -10.59 -12.26
N ILE A 302 -4.85 -10.79 -13.50
CA ILE A 302 -3.59 -11.43 -13.83
C ILE A 302 -2.66 -10.37 -14.40
N SER A 303 -1.37 -10.47 -14.17
CA SER A 303 -0.41 -9.44 -14.58
C SER A 303 0.70 -10.02 -15.44
N LEU A 304 0.98 -9.35 -16.57
CA LEU A 304 2.17 -9.56 -17.37
C LEU A 304 3.19 -8.49 -16.99
N GLY A 305 4.38 -8.92 -16.59
CA GLY A 305 5.53 -8.04 -16.40
C GLY A 305 6.53 -8.13 -17.55
N TYR A 306 7.46 -7.20 -17.57
CA TYR A 306 8.65 -7.29 -18.42
C TYR A 306 9.89 -6.87 -17.66
N ALA A 307 11.06 -7.38 -18.08
CA ALA A 307 12.35 -7.04 -17.50
C ALA A 307 13.39 -6.84 -18.59
N GLY A 308 14.40 -6.00 -18.31
CA GLY A 308 15.52 -5.79 -19.20
C GLY A 308 15.22 -4.91 -20.43
N LEU A 309 14.29 -3.96 -20.31
CA LEU A 309 13.94 -3.06 -21.43
C LEU A 309 15.15 -2.23 -21.90
N TYR A 310 15.89 -1.65 -20.96
CA TYR A 310 17.06 -0.84 -21.27
C TYR A 310 18.12 -1.66 -22.03
N GLU A 311 18.47 -2.82 -21.51
CA GLU A 311 19.45 -3.73 -22.10
C GLU A 311 18.98 -4.26 -23.46
N CYS A 312 17.70 -4.55 -23.60
CA CYS A 312 17.08 -4.95 -24.86
C CYS A 312 17.26 -3.86 -25.93
N VAL A 313 16.85 -2.62 -25.61
CA VAL A 313 16.97 -1.46 -26.51
C VAL A 313 18.43 -1.21 -26.86
N LYS A 314 19.31 -1.21 -25.86
CA LYS A 314 20.75 -1.01 -26.04
C LYS A 314 21.38 -2.08 -26.95
N TYR A 315 20.94 -3.33 -26.83
CA TYR A 315 21.43 -4.40 -27.69
C TYR A 315 20.88 -4.33 -29.12
N MET A 316 19.59 -4.05 -29.26
CA MET A 316 18.91 -4.05 -30.56
C MET A 316 19.24 -2.80 -31.41
N LEU A 317 19.26 -1.63 -30.75
CA LEU A 317 19.56 -0.37 -31.41
C LEU A 317 21.04 -0.07 -31.18
N SER A 318 21.84 -0.07 -32.25
CA SER A 318 23.26 0.25 -32.18
C SER A 318 23.49 1.56 -31.42
N LEU A 319 24.45 1.55 -30.48
CA LEU A 319 24.75 2.62 -29.50
C LEU A 319 25.13 3.99 -30.13
N ILE A 320 25.24 4.08 -31.43
CA ILE A 320 25.65 5.30 -32.14
C ILE A 320 24.58 6.41 -32.08
N HIS A 321 23.34 6.11 -31.64
CA HIS A 321 22.24 7.06 -31.64
C HIS A 321 21.45 7.18 -30.31
N ILE A 322 21.90 6.52 -29.27
CA ILE A 322 21.33 6.78 -27.92
C ILE A 322 22.21 7.87 -27.30
N SER A 323 21.84 9.14 -27.51
CA SER A 323 22.39 10.25 -26.74
C SER A 323 22.13 9.93 -25.26
N GLU A 324 23.18 10.00 -24.44
CA GLU A 324 23.03 9.96 -22.99
C GLU A 324 22.06 11.08 -22.60
N PRO A 325 21.13 10.81 -21.65
CA PRO A 325 20.31 11.88 -21.14
C PRO A 325 21.22 12.90 -20.46
N THR A 326 21.24 14.09 -21.04
CA THR A 326 21.87 15.28 -20.45
C THR A 326 21.18 15.67 -19.16
#